data_a27bf5a20fa2af8afd1aa4b94756cfdb
#
_entry.id   a27bf5a20fa2af8afd1aa4b94756cfdb
#
_cell.length_a   1.000
_cell.length_b   1.000
_cell.length_c   1.000
_cell.angle_alpha   90.00
_cell.angle_beta   90.00
_cell.angle_gamma   90.00
#
_symmetry.space_group_name_H-M   'P 1'
#
loop_
_entity.id
_entity.type
_entity.pdbx_description
1 polymer ?
#
loop_
_entity_poly.entity_id
_entity_poly.type
_entity_poly.pdbx_seq_one_letter_code
_entity_poly.pdbx_strand_id
1 'polypeptide(L)'
;TDGPIGDKTTFMFSVRRSYLQFLFAAIQLPFLPTYTDYQYKFKTKLNKKNEISFIGLGAYDDFALNLDANDTEFQRYILNNLPVNKQWNYTFGVNYKHFSEKSFQTVAVSRNMLNNSSVKYEDNIENEDNKLLDYLSQEIENKIRIENTTRINGFKINFGANYEFAKYNNSTFNKIFRQSPLTGESSVDTIDFSTQFNMNKYGLFGQISKNLLKNRLLI
;
A
#
# COMPACT_ATOMS: atom_id res chain seq x y z
N THR A 1 15.79 -11.01 10.18
CA THR A 1 16.97 -11.82 9.86
C THR A 1 17.50 -11.48 8.47
N ASP A 2 18.78 -11.54 8.30
CA ASP A 2 19.46 -11.32 7.01
C ASP A 2 20.77 -12.10 6.97
N GLY A 3 21.30 -12.32 5.78
CA GLY A 3 22.56 -13.01 5.63
C GLY A 3 22.82 -13.53 4.20
N PRO A 4 23.94 -14.21 4.02
CA PRO A 4 24.27 -14.89 2.78
C PRO A 4 23.59 -16.27 2.69
N ILE A 5 23.24 -16.66 1.47
CA ILE A 5 22.86 -18.02 1.10
C ILE A 5 23.89 -18.48 0.05
N GLY A 6 24.93 -19.16 0.50
CA GLY A 6 26.11 -19.48 -0.33
C GLY A 6 26.85 -18.22 -0.78
N ASP A 7 27.62 -18.33 -1.87
CA ASP A 7 28.54 -17.27 -2.30
C ASP A 7 27.91 -16.17 -3.18
N LYS A 8 26.72 -16.43 -3.71
CA LYS A 8 26.11 -15.57 -4.75
C LYS A 8 24.84 -14.89 -4.32
N THR A 9 24.20 -15.35 -3.25
CA THR A 9 22.88 -14.86 -2.85
C THR A 9 22.93 -14.25 -1.46
N THR A 10 22.26 -13.14 -1.29
CA THR A 10 21.96 -12.55 0.01
C THR A 10 20.46 -12.46 0.18
N PHE A 11 19.99 -12.60 1.41
CA PHE A 11 18.59 -12.44 1.75
C PHE A 11 18.40 -11.47 2.91
N MET A 12 17.22 -10.89 2.98
CA MET A 12 16.69 -10.15 4.12
C MET A 12 15.23 -10.56 4.28
N PHE A 13 14.83 -10.81 5.51
CA PHE A 13 13.45 -11.14 5.85
C PHE A 13 13.09 -10.49 7.18
N SER A 14 11.93 -9.84 7.25
CA SER A 14 11.40 -9.23 8.47
C SER A 14 9.89 -9.45 8.56
N VAL A 15 9.42 -9.77 9.76
CA VAL A 15 8.00 -9.77 10.13
C VAL A 15 7.87 -8.97 11.42
N ARG A 16 6.87 -8.08 11.46
CA ARG A 16 6.57 -7.29 12.64
C ARG A 16 5.07 -7.37 12.93
N ARG A 17 4.74 -7.41 14.21
CA ARG A 17 3.36 -7.31 14.70
C ARG A 17 3.26 -6.24 15.76
N SER A 18 2.24 -5.41 15.67
CA SER A 18 1.91 -4.40 16.68
C SER A 18 1.32 -5.05 17.94
N TYR A 19 1.69 -4.50 19.09
CA TYR A 19 1.08 -4.80 20.39
C TYR A 19 0.25 -3.60 20.91
N LEU A 20 -0.05 -2.64 20.03
CA LEU A 20 -0.73 -1.40 20.40
C LEU A 20 -2.14 -1.65 20.97
N GLN A 21 -2.82 -2.68 20.50
CA GLN A 21 -4.13 -3.11 21.02
C GLN A 21 -4.14 -3.33 22.53
N PHE A 22 -3.07 -3.89 23.12
CA PHE A 22 -3.00 -4.14 24.56
C PHE A 22 -2.90 -2.82 25.33
N LEU A 23 -2.13 -1.87 24.84
CA LEU A 23 -2.04 -0.54 25.43
C LEU A 23 -3.38 0.19 25.37
N PHE A 24 -4.06 0.13 24.21
CA PHE A 24 -5.34 0.79 24.00
C PHE A 24 -6.45 0.17 24.86
N ALA A 25 -6.45 -1.16 25.00
CA ALA A 25 -7.36 -1.83 25.92
C ALA A 25 -7.09 -1.43 27.39
N ALA A 26 -5.82 -1.37 27.79
CA ALA A 26 -5.44 -1.02 29.16
C ALA A 26 -5.85 0.43 29.57
N ILE A 27 -5.88 1.36 28.63
CA ILE A 27 -6.35 2.74 28.85
C ILE A 27 -7.81 2.94 28.41
N GLN A 28 -8.55 1.85 28.19
CA GLN A 28 -9.98 1.83 27.88
C GLN A 28 -10.36 2.68 26.66
N LEU A 29 -9.54 2.66 25.60
CA LEU A 29 -9.94 3.28 24.33
C LEU A 29 -11.01 2.42 23.63
N PRO A 30 -11.99 3.05 22.96
CA PRO A 30 -13.10 2.36 22.32
C PRO A 30 -12.71 1.69 20.97
N PHE A 31 -11.42 1.61 20.65
CA PHE A 31 -10.90 0.97 19.45
C PHE A 31 -9.54 0.33 19.68
N LEU A 32 -9.29 -0.77 18.96
CA LEU A 32 -8.14 -1.66 19.15
C LEU A 32 -7.44 -1.88 17.79
N PRO A 33 -6.48 -1.02 17.41
CA PRO A 33 -5.73 -1.21 16.18
C PRO A 33 -4.67 -2.32 16.32
N THR A 34 -4.62 -3.19 15.33
CA THR A 34 -3.52 -4.14 15.14
C THR A 34 -2.97 -4.04 13.75
N TYR A 35 -1.67 -4.17 13.60
CA TYR A 35 -1.05 -4.31 12.31
C TYR A 35 0.04 -5.38 12.32
N THR A 36 0.15 -6.06 11.20
CA THR A 36 1.21 -7.04 10.94
C THR A 36 1.80 -6.73 9.59
N ASP A 37 3.09 -6.60 9.51
CA ASP A 37 3.78 -6.38 8.25
C ASP A 37 4.91 -7.40 8.05
N TYR A 38 5.22 -7.65 6.78
CA TYR A 38 6.35 -8.46 6.37
C TYR A 38 7.09 -7.81 5.21
N GLN A 39 8.37 -8.06 5.14
CA GLN A 39 9.19 -7.69 4.00
C GLN A 39 10.29 -8.72 3.76
N TYR A 40 10.62 -8.92 2.50
CA TYR A 40 11.73 -9.77 2.11
C TYR A 40 12.45 -9.24 0.88
N LYS A 41 13.71 -9.58 0.80
CA LYS A 41 14.54 -9.33 -0.38
C LYS A 41 15.52 -10.46 -0.56
N PHE A 42 15.56 -11.01 -1.75
CA PHE A 42 16.59 -11.92 -2.20
C PHE A 42 17.35 -11.27 -3.34
N LYS A 43 18.66 -11.30 -3.26
CA LYS A 43 19.54 -10.73 -4.27
C LYS A 43 20.58 -11.77 -4.67
N THR A 44 20.61 -12.13 -5.95
CA THR A 44 21.48 -13.16 -6.48
C THR A 44 22.35 -12.61 -7.61
N LYS A 45 23.66 -12.80 -7.50
CA LYS A 45 24.61 -12.58 -8.60
C LYS A 45 24.62 -13.84 -9.49
N LEU A 46 23.97 -13.76 -10.65
CA LEU A 46 23.96 -14.87 -11.60
C LEU A 46 25.35 -15.13 -12.18
N ASN A 47 26.06 -14.03 -12.48
CA ASN A 47 27.46 -14.04 -12.93
C ASN A 47 28.06 -12.62 -12.72
N LYS A 48 29.28 -12.38 -13.24
CA LYS A 48 29.99 -11.09 -13.10
C LYS A 48 29.24 -9.88 -13.68
N LYS A 49 28.33 -10.12 -14.62
CA LYS A 49 27.60 -9.06 -15.34
C LYS A 49 26.11 -9.01 -15.02
N ASN A 50 25.56 -10.03 -14.35
CA ASN A 50 24.12 -10.16 -14.20
C ASN A 50 23.72 -10.37 -12.74
N GLU A 51 22.76 -9.63 -12.30
CA GLU A 51 22.19 -9.68 -10.95
C GLU A 51 20.67 -9.67 -11.04
N ILE A 52 20.01 -10.49 -10.23
CA ILE A 52 18.56 -10.50 -10.06
C ILE A 52 18.19 -10.29 -8.59
N SER A 53 17.14 -9.55 -8.35
CA SER A 53 16.60 -9.36 -7.01
C SER A 53 15.09 -9.58 -7.01
N PHE A 54 14.61 -10.30 -6.01
CA PHE A 54 13.20 -10.45 -5.67
C PHE A 54 12.93 -9.63 -4.42
N ILE A 55 11.91 -8.79 -4.45
CA ILE A 55 11.53 -7.90 -3.35
C ILE A 55 10.05 -8.08 -3.12
N GLY A 56 9.65 -8.22 -1.85
CA GLY A 56 8.26 -8.21 -1.47
C GLY A 56 8.07 -7.56 -0.12
N LEU A 57 6.94 -6.89 0.02
CA LEU A 57 6.47 -6.32 1.27
C LEU A 57 4.94 -6.37 1.29
N GLY A 58 4.37 -6.44 2.48
CA GLY A 58 2.94 -6.40 2.65
C GLY A 58 2.58 -6.14 4.10
N ALA A 59 1.34 -5.70 4.29
CA ALA A 59 0.79 -5.43 5.61
C ALA A 59 -0.68 -5.87 5.68
N TYR A 60 -1.09 -6.19 6.88
CA TYR A 60 -2.46 -6.41 7.28
C TYR A 60 -2.76 -5.57 8.51
N ASP A 61 -3.71 -4.66 8.37
CA ASP A 61 -4.17 -3.77 9.41
C ASP A 61 -5.62 -4.11 9.75
N ASP A 62 -5.89 -4.33 11.02
CA ASP A 62 -7.23 -4.61 11.56
C ASP A 62 -7.53 -3.60 12.66
N PHE A 63 -8.70 -3.01 12.56
CA PHE A 63 -9.16 -2.00 13.48
C PHE A 63 -10.50 -2.46 14.06
N ALA A 64 -10.46 -3.09 15.23
CA ALA A 64 -11.64 -3.58 15.93
C ALA A 64 -12.18 -2.53 16.92
N LEU A 65 -13.48 -2.56 17.18
CA LEU A 65 -14.09 -1.79 18.26
C LEU A 65 -13.89 -2.52 19.60
N ASN A 66 -13.66 -1.74 20.66
CA ASN A 66 -13.61 -2.21 22.03
C ASN A 66 -14.97 -1.90 22.69
N LEU A 67 -15.94 -2.79 22.50
CA LEU A 67 -17.32 -2.59 22.97
C LEU A 67 -17.43 -2.52 24.51
N ASP A 68 -16.45 -3.03 25.23
CA ASP A 68 -16.40 -2.98 26.70
C ASP A 68 -16.03 -1.57 27.20
N ALA A 69 -15.37 -0.75 26.37
CA ALA A 69 -15.01 0.64 26.69
C ALA A 69 -16.17 1.59 26.37
N ASN A 70 -17.25 1.58 27.17
CA ASN A 70 -18.48 2.35 26.94
C ASN A 70 -18.94 3.16 28.15
N ASP A 71 -18.09 3.39 29.14
CA ASP A 71 -18.43 4.06 30.39
C ASP A 71 -18.71 5.55 30.23
N THR A 72 -17.96 6.23 29.36
CA THR A 72 -18.07 7.66 29.13
C THR A 72 -18.91 8.00 27.90
N GLU A 73 -19.48 9.21 27.87
CA GLU A 73 -20.20 9.73 26.71
C GLU A 73 -19.34 9.79 25.46
N PHE A 74 -18.08 10.17 25.61
CA PHE A 74 -17.10 10.16 24.52
C PHE A 74 -16.86 8.78 23.93
N GLN A 75 -16.69 7.75 24.78
CA GLN A 75 -16.51 6.36 24.33
C GLN A 75 -17.74 5.87 23.56
N ARG A 76 -18.94 6.09 24.10
CA ARG A 76 -20.21 5.74 23.43
C ARG A 76 -20.36 6.46 22.09
N TYR A 77 -20.00 7.74 22.02
CA TYR A 77 -20.01 8.50 20.77
C TYR A 77 -19.08 7.87 19.72
N ILE A 78 -17.86 7.52 20.10
CA ILE A 78 -16.91 6.85 19.20
C ILE A 78 -17.45 5.49 18.74
N LEU A 79 -17.92 4.64 19.64
CA LEU A 79 -18.47 3.33 19.31
C LEU A 79 -19.67 3.41 18.36
N ASN A 80 -20.51 4.43 18.50
CA ASN A 80 -21.68 4.61 17.63
C ASN A 80 -21.33 5.11 16.23
N ASN A 81 -20.25 5.88 16.08
CA ASN A 81 -19.93 6.52 14.82
C ASN A 81 -18.76 5.88 14.06
N LEU A 82 -17.84 5.20 14.74
CA LEU A 82 -16.64 4.67 14.13
C LEU A 82 -16.91 3.33 13.43
N PRO A 83 -16.58 3.18 12.14
CA PRO A 83 -16.68 1.89 11.47
C PRO A 83 -15.51 0.97 11.83
N VAL A 84 -15.70 -0.32 11.66
CA VAL A 84 -14.63 -1.32 11.66
C VAL A 84 -13.91 -1.24 10.33
N ASN A 85 -12.61 -0.97 10.38
CA ASN A 85 -11.77 -0.84 9.20
C ASN A 85 -10.78 -2.00 9.10
N LYS A 86 -10.63 -2.56 7.91
CA LYS A 86 -9.60 -3.55 7.61
C LYS A 86 -8.89 -3.17 6.33
N GLN A 87 -7.58 -3.26 6.35
CA GLN A 87 -6.75 -3.00 5.20
C GLN A 87 -5.72 -4.10 5.05
N TRP A 88 -5.50 -4.55 3.83
CA TRP A 88 -4.33 -5.35 3.53
C TRP A 88 -3.72 -4.93 2.21
N ASN A 89 -2.42 -5.06 2.12
CA ASN A 89 -1.69 -4.73 0.92
C ASN A 89 -0.52 -5.70 0.71
N TYR A 90 -0.11 -5.81 -0.54
CA TYR A 90 1.16 -6.40 -0.88
C TYR A 90 1.79 -5.69 -2.08
N THR A 91 3.09 -5.68 -2.10
CA THR A 91 3.90 -5.34 -3.27
C THR A 91 4.96 -6.41 -3.43
N PHE A 92 5.10 -6.94 -4.62
CA PHE A 92 6.23 -7.78 -4.97
C PHE A 92 6.77 -7.40 -6.34
N GLY A 93 8.06 -7.63 -6.54
CA GLY A 93 8.70 -7.32 -7.80
C GLY A 93 10.01 -8.05 -8.01
N VAL A 94 10.40 -8.05 -9.26
CA VAL A 94 11.67 -8.58 -9.73
C VAL A 94 12.44 -7.44 -10.37
N ASN A 95 13.70 -7.32 -10.02
CA ASN A 95 14.63 -6.36 -10.61
C ASN A 95 15.82 -7.13 -11.16
N TYR A 96 16.00 -7.05 -12.48
CA TYR A 96 17.17 -7.60 -13.17
C TYR A 96 18.10 -6.47 -13.58
N LYS A 97 19.42 -6.66 -13.33
CA LYS A 97 20.46 -5.72 -13.75
C LYS A 97 21.50 -6.43 -14.60
N HIS A 98 21.82 -5.82 -15.72
CA HIS A 98 22.93 -6.20 -16.57
C HIS A 98 24.02 -5.12 -16.56
N PHE A 99 25.25 -5.49 -16.22
CA PHE A 99 26.39 -4.59 -16.12
C PHE A 99 27.33 -4.78 -17.32
N SER A 100 27.66 -3.68 -17.98
CA SER A 100 28.69 -3.56 -19.01
C SER A 100 29.82 -2.66 -18.50
N GLU A 101 30.90 -2.49 -19.25
CA GLU A 101 32.05 -1.69 -18.81
C GLU A 101 31.70 -0.25 -18.50
N LYS A 102 30.84 0.39 -19.28
CA LYS A 102 30.49 1.82 -19.17
C LYS A 102 28.99 2.04 -18.91
N SER A 103 28.19 0.99 -18.85
CA SER A 103 26.74 1.10 -18.70
C SER A 103 26.17 -0.02 -17.84
N PHE A 104 24.97 0.21 -17.32
CA PHE A 104 24.13 -0.85 -16.79
C PHE A 104 22.67 -0.63 -17.18
N GLN A 105 22.01 -1.73 -17.47
CA GLN A 105 20.59 -1.78 -17.76
C GLN A 105 19.85 -2.35 -16.57
N THR A 106 18.68 -1.80 -16.30
CA THR A 106 17.77 -2.29 -15.26
C THR A 106 16.41 -2.58 -15.88
N VAL A 107 15.88 -3.75 -15.62
CA VAL A 107 14.49 -4.10 -15.92
C VAL A 107 13.82 -4.45 -14.61
N ALA A 108 12.76 -3.72 -14.26
CA ALA A 108 11.96 -3.98 -13.08
C ALA A 108 10.52 -4.29 -13.47
N VAL A 109 9.97 -5.35 -12.90
CA VAL A 109 8.55 -5.72 -13.02
C VAL A 109 8.01 -5.85 -11.61
N SER A 110 6.87 -5.22 -11.36
CA SER A 110 6.24 -5.28 -10.04
C SER A 110 4.72 -5.30 -10.14
N ARG A 111 4.12 -5.84 -9.09
CA ARG A 111 2.69 -5.77 -8.82
C ARG A 111 2.48 -5.30 -7.39
N ASN A 112 1.55 -4.37 -7.22
CA ASN A 112 1.00 -4.02 -5.92
C ASN A 112 -0.52 -4.16 -5.93
N MET A 113 -1.04 -4.42 -4.76
CA MET A 113 -2.47 -4.44 -4.48
C MET A 113 -2.71 -3.83 -3.10
N LEU A 114 -3.71 -2.99 -3.02
CA LEU A 114 -4.25 -2.45 -1.78
C LEU A 114 -5.74 -2.79 -1.73
N ASN A 115 -6.18 -3.34 -0.61
CA ASN A 115 -7.57 -3.61 -0.31
C ASN A 115 -7.95 -2.87 0.95
N ASN A 116 -9.01 -2.06 0.88
CA ASN A 116 -9.59 -1.37 2.02
C ASN A 116 -11.04 -1.78 2.18
N SER A 117 -11.44 -2.08 3.41
CA SER A 117 -12.82 -2.30 3.77
C SER A 117 -13.19 -1.50 5.02
N SER A 118 -14.44 -1.06 5.06
CA SER A 118 -15.00 -0.30 6.17
C SER A 118 -16.45 -0.72 6.35
N VAL A 119 -16.80 -1.25 7.51
CA VAL A 119 -18.15 -1.76 7.79
C VAL A 119 -18.67 -1.14 9.08
N LYS A 120 -19.93 -0.71 9.05
CA LYS A 120 -20.63 -0.20 10.21
C LYS A 120 -22.02 -0.81 10.29
N TYR A 121 -22.38 -1.23 11.51
CA TYR A 121 -23.72 -1.68 11.87
C TYR A 121 -24.32 -0.74 12.89
N GLU A 122 -25.64 -0.57 12.85
CA GLU A 122 -26.40 0.12 13.90
C GLU A 122 -26.22 -0.62 15.23
N ASP A 123 -25.96 0.15 16.28
CA ASP A 123 -25.66 -0.36 17.63
C ASP A 123 -24.51 -1.39 17.69
N ASN A 124 -23.70 -1.47 16.65
CA ASN A 124 -22.64 -2.48 16.45
C ASN A 124 -23.14 -3.94 16.45
N ILE A 125 -24.43 -4.16 16.12
CA ILE A 125 -25.03 -5.48 16.01
C ILE A 125 -24.85 -5.97 14.57
N GLU A 126 -23.99 -6.97 14.37
CA GLU A 126 -23.67 -7.55 13.06
C GLU A 126 -24.87 -8.32 12.49
N ASN A 127 -25.75 -7.62 11.78
CA ASN A 127 -26.89 -8.14 11.06
C ASN A 127 -27.06 -7.34 9.77
N GLU A 128 -27.48 -7.99 8.68
CA GLU A 128 -27.68 -7.32 7.37
C GLU A 128 -28.71 -6.18 7.45
N ASP A 129 -29.77 -6.32 8.24
CA ASP A 129 -30.79 -5.28 8.42
C ASP A 129 -30.22 -4.02 9.11
N ASN A 130 -29.24 -4.21 9.99
CA ASN A 130 -28.56 -3.16 10.76
C ASN A 130 -27.37 -2.55 10.01
N LYS A 131 -27.07 -3.01 8.81
CA LYS A 131 -25.93 -2.50 8.05
C LYS A 131 -26.15 -1.04 7.65
N LEU A 132 -25.24 -0.18 8.06
CA LEU A 132 -25.22 1.26 7.77
C LEU A 132 -24.20 1.60 6.69
N LEU A 133 -23.04 0.96 6.73
CA LEU A 133 -21.94 1.15 5.80
C LEU A 133 -21.32 -0.21 5.46
N ASP A 134 -21.10 -0.43 4.18
CA ASP A 134 -20.27 -1.52 3.66
C ASP A 134 -19.48 -0.98 2.47
N TYR A 135 -18.22 -0.67 2.72
CA TYR A 135 -17.30 -0.11 1.74
C TYR A 135 -16.18 -1.10 1.48
N LEU A 136 -15.94 -1.36 0.21
CA LEU A 136 -14.81 -2.16 -0.25
C LEU A 136 -14.15 -1.47 -1.45
N SER A 137 -12.85 -1.25 -1.38
CA SER A 137 -12.06 -0.80 -2.53
C SER A 137 -10.82 -1.65 -2.74
N GLN A 138 -10.45 -1.81 -3.99
CA GLN A 138 -9.24 -2.51 -4.41
C GLN A 138 -8.49 -1.70 -5.46
N GLU A 139 -7.21 -1.48 -5.21
CA GLU A 139 -6.29 -0.85 -6.15
C GLU A 139 -5.22 -1.86 -6.54
N ILE A 140 -5.10 -2.12 -7.84
CA ILE A 140 -4.14 -3.09 -8.37
C ILE A 140 -3.30 -2.37 -9.42
N GLU A 141 -1.99 -2.45 -9.31
CA GLU A 141 -1.06 -1.87 -10.27
C GLU A 141 -0.01 -2.89 -10.70
N ASN A 142 0.15 -3.07 -11.99
CA ASN A 142 1.21 -3.87 -12.58
C ASN A 142 2.12 -2.93 -13.35
N LYS A 143 3.41 -2.95 -13.03
CA LYS A 143 4.39 -1.98 -13.55
C LYS A 143 5.56 -2.71 -14.20
N ILE A 144 6.01 -2.18 -15.32
CA ILE A 144 7.29 -2.50 -15.93
C ILE A 144 8.08 -1.22 -16.14
N ARG A 145 9.37 -1.24 -15.78
CA ARG A 145 10.31 -0.14 -15.99
C ARG A 145 11.57 -0.70 -16.59
N ILE A 146 12.02 -0.05 -17.66
CA ILE A 146 13.29 -0.33 -18.32
C ILE A 146 14.13 0.94 -18.26
N GLU A 147 15.36 0.82 -17.83
CA GLU A 147 16.27 1.92 -17.61
C GLU A 147 17.68 1.57 -18.07
N ASN A 148 18.34 2.50 -18.73
CA ASN A 148 19.77 2.39 -19.06
C ASN A 148 20.52 3.58 -18.47
N THR A 149 21.59 3.29 -17.76
CA THR A 149 22.55 4.30 -17.29
C THR A 149 23.89 4.04 -17.96
N THR A 150 24.44 5.05 -18.63
CA THR A 150 25.74 4.94 -19.28
C THR A 150 26.64 6.15 -18.95
N ARG A 151 27.96 5.92 -19.01
CA ARG A 151 28.97 6.98 -18.82
C ARG A 151 29.81 7.15 -20.07
N ILE A 152 29.76 8.34 -20.66
CA ILE A 152 30.48 8.69 -21.90
C ILE A 152 31.14 10.05 -21.69
N ASN A 153 32.45 10.13 -21.88
CA ASN A 153 33.20 11.39 -21.81
C ASN A 153 32.94 12.24 -20.56
N GLY A 154 32.82 11.60 -19.41
CA GLY A 154 32.55 12.27 -18.13
C GLY A 154 31.10 12.63 -17.88
N PHE A 155 30.22 12.41 -18.84
CA PHE A 155 28.77 12.52 -18.65
C PHE A 155 28.19 11.20 -18.14
N LYS A 156 27.23 11.31 -17.22
CA LYS A 156 26.33 10.22 -16.85
C LYS A 156 24.99 10.49 -17.53
N ILE A 157 24.60 9.58 -18.39
CA ILE A 157 23.33 9.64 -19.13
C ILE A 157 22.44 8.53 -18.60
N ASN A 158 21.25 8.89 -18.16
CA ASN A 158 20.23 7.96 -17.70
C ASN A 158 18.96 8.19 -18.51
N PHE A 159 18.38 7.14 -19.08
CA PHE A 159 17.12 7.20 -19.80
C PHE A 159 16.34 5.91 -19.65
N GLY A 160 15.04 5.99 -19.80
CA GLY A 160 14.20 4.83 -19.67
C GLY A 160 12.75 5.09 -20.00
N ALA A 161 11.99 4.01 -19.89
CA ALA A 161 10.55 3.97 -20.09
C ALA A 161 9.89 3.21 -18.96
N ASN A 162 8.67 3.58 -18.65
CA ASN A 162 7.81 2.84 -17.75
C ASN A 162 6.40 2.70 -18.35
N TYR A 163 5.80 1.58 -18.04
CA TYR A 163 4.40 1.29 -18.32
C TYR A 163 3.75 0.78 -17.05
N GLU A 164 2.53 1.24 -16.80
CA GLU A 164 1.71 0.81 -15.69
C GLU A 164 0.30 0.52 -16.16
N PHE A 165 -0.20 -0.66 -15.80
CA PHE A 165 -1.60 -1.02 -15.91
C PHE A 165 -2.20 -1.02 -14.51
N ALA A 166 -3.06 -0.04 -14.25
CA ALA A 166 -3.78 0.12 -12.99
C ALA A 166 -5.25 -0.30 -13.14
N LYS A 167 -5.77 -0.95 -12.12
CA LYS A 167 -7.18 -1.34 -12.01
C LYS A 167 -7.69 -0.89 -10.64
N TYR A 168 -8.86 -0.25 -10.65
CA TYR A 168 -9.59 0.13 -9.45
C TYR A 168 -10.97 -0.54 -9.44
N ASN A 169 -11.34 -1.12 -8.31
CA ASN A 169 -12.69 -1.62 -8.04
C ASN A 169 -13.20 -0.96 -6.77
N ASN A 170 -14.46 -0.59 -6.76
CA ASN A 170 -15.14 -0.09 -5.57
C ASN A 170 -16.56 -0.65 -5.49
N SER A 171 -16.99 -0.97 -4.28
CA SER A 171 -18.38 -1.26 -3.92
C SER A 171 -18.67 -0.49 -2.64
N THR A 172 -19.76 0.24 -2.64
CA THR A 172 -20.17 1.08 -1.51
C THR A 172 -21.67 0.95 -1.30
N PHE A 173 -22.03 0.45 -0.13
CA PHE A 173 -23.38 0.56 0.42
C PHE A 173 -23.33 1.53 1.59
N ASN A 174 -24.19 2.55 1.64
CA ASN A 174 -24.24 3.51 2.73
C ASN A 174 -25.67 4.03 2.95
N LYS A 175 -26.19 3.92 4.17
CA LYS A 175 -27.42 4.55 4.62
C LYS A 175 -27.11 5.95 5.15
N ILE A 176 -27.72 6.97 4.56
CA ILE A 176 -27.55 8.38 4.96
C ILE A 176 -28.84 8.83 5.64
N PHE A 177 -28.73 9.18 6.91
CA PHE A 177 -29.83 9.75 7.68
C PHE A 177 -29.88 11.27 7.46
N ARG A 178 -31.02 11.75 7.01
CA ARG A 178 -31.27 13.18 6.82
C ARG A 178 -32.44 13.63 7.68
N GLN A 179 -32.30 14.77 8.30
CA GLN A 179 -33.41 15.42 9.00
C GLN A 179 -33.74 16.72 8.26
N SER A 180 -35.01 16.90 7.91
CA SER A 180 -35.47 18.14 7.30
C SER A 180 -35.38 19.29 8.32
N PRO A 181 -34.64 20.36 8.03
CA PRO A 181 -34.55 21.51 8.94
C PRO A 181 -35.88 22.29 9.05
N LEU A 182 -36.81 22.10 8.14
CA LEU A 182 -38.09 22.77 8.09
C LEU A 182 -39.23 22.00 8.77
N THR A 183 -39.27 20.70 8.60
CA THR A 183 -40.37 19.85 9.10
C THR A 183 -39.96 18.99 10.29
N GLY A 184 -38.65 18.81 10.53
CA GLY A 184 -38.12 17.88 11.53
C GLY A 184 -38.25 16.41 11.14
N GLU A 185 -38.80 16.11 9.96
CA GLU A 185 -38.95 14.74 9.48
C GLU A 185 -37.62 14.11 9.15
N SER A 186 -37.43 12.87 9.56
CA SER A 186 -36.23 12.08 9.25
C SER A 186 -36.49 11.21 8.03
N SER A 187 -35.54 11.19 7.10
CA SER A 187 -35.54 10.31 5.95
C SER A 187 -34.23 9.52 5.87
N VAL A 188 -34.25 8.36 5.30
CA VAL A 188 -33.07 7.53 5.06
C VAL A 188 -32.89 7.37 3.55
N ASP A 189 -31.78 7.88 3.05
CA ASP A 189 -31.34 7.64 1.67
C ASP A 189 -30.32 6.51 1.67
N THR A 190 -30.39 5.64 0.67
CA THR A 190 -29.43 4.56 0.50
C THR A 190 -28.60 4.81 -0.76
N ILE A 191 -27.29 4.82 -0.61
CA ILE A 191 -26.34 4.76 -1.71
C ILE A 191 -25.94 3.29 -1.85
N ASP A 192 -26.18 2.72 -3.03
CA ASP A 192 -25.66 1.41 -3.43
C ASP A 192 -24.98 1.60 -4.79
N PHE A 193 -23.66 1.60 -4.76
CA PHE A 193 -22.85 1.98 -5.91
C PHE A 193 -21.65 1.05 -6.05
N SER A 194 -21.44 0.57 -7.27
CA SER A 194 -20.22 -0.16 -7.60
C SER A 194 -19.60 0.37 -8.89
N THR A 195 -18.30 0.40 -8.95
CA THR A 195 -17.55 0.85 -10.12
C THR A 195 -16.27 0.06 -10.30
N GLN A 196 -15.87 -0.04 -11.56
CA GLN A 196 -14.58 -0.60 -11.95
C GLN A 196 -14.03 0.21 -13.11
N PHE A 197 -12.77 0.58 -13.04
CA PHE A 197 -12.07 1.16 -14.19
C PHE A 197 -10.63 0.66 -14.28
N ASN A 198 -10.10 0.72 -15.51
CA ASN A 198 -8.72 0.39 -15.82
C ASN A 198 -8.03 1.60 -16.43
N MET A 199 -6.75 1.76 -16.13
CA MET A 199 -5.94 2.86 -16.63
C MET A 199 -4.59 2.35 -17.11
N ASN A 200 -4.17 2.82 -18.29
CA ASN A 200 -2.83 2.60 -18.81
C ASN A 200 -2.04 3.91 -18.69
N LYS A 201 -0.88 3.84 -18.05
CA LYS A 201 0.02 4.97 -17.88
C LYS A 201 1.35 4.67 -18.54
N TYR A 202 1.87 5.61 -19.32
CA TYR A 202 3.14 5.52 -20.03
C TYR A 202 4.03 6.69 -19.62
N GLY A 203 5.29 6.42 -19.41
CA GLY A 203 6.25 7.45 -19.08
C GLY A 203 7.58 7.21 -19.78
N LEU A 204 8.20 8.29 -20.25
CA LEU A 204 9.56 8.34 -20.74
C LEU A 204 10.35 9.33 -19.91
N PHE A 205 11.59 9.06 -19.65
CA PHE A 205 12.47 9.99 -18.94
C PHE A 205 13.88 9.95 -19.49
N GLY A 206 14.58 11.08 -19.35
CA GLY A 206 15.98 11.22 -19.66
C GLY A 206 16.64 12.22 -18.73
N GLN A 207 17.85 11.91 -18.30
CA GLN A 207 18.69 12.77 -17.47
C GLN A 207 20.14 12.70 -17.95
N ILE A 208 20.77 13.86 -18.07
CA ILE A 208 22.20 13.98 -18.34
C ILE A 208 22.82 14.75 -17.18
N SER A 209 23.91 14.25 -16.64
CA SER A 209 24.65 14.94 -15.60
C SER A 209 26.14 14.82 -15.78
N LYS A 210 26.89 15.81 -15.28
CA LYS A 210 28.34 15.87 -15.34
C LYS A 210 28.91 16.48 -14.05
N ASN A 211 29.91 15.83 -13.49
CA ASN A 211 30.66 16.39 -12.38
C ASN A 211 31.74 17.34 -12.91
N LEU A 212 31.74 18.56 -12.42
CA LEU A 212 32.71 19.62 -12.72
C LEU A 212 33.51 20.00 -11.46
N LEU A 213 34.55 20.79 -11.63
CA LEU A 213 35.36 21.36 -10.56
C LEU A 213 35.87 20.31 -9.53
N LYS A 214 36.40 19.17 -10.02
CA LYS A 214 36.86 18.05 -9.19
C LYS A 214 35.75 17.52 -8.25
N ASN A 215 34.55 17.29 -8.78
CA ASN A 215 33.35 16.82 -8.09
C ASN A 215 32.71 17.81 -7.08
N ARG A 216 33.06 19.10 -7.18
CA ARG A 216 32.42 20.14 -6.33
C ARG A 216 31.15 20.72 -6.93
N LEU A 217 30.92 20.51 -8.22
CA LEU A 217 29.71 20.98 -8.92
C LEU A 217 29.15 19.82 -9.77
N LEU A 218 27.89 19.49 -9.57
CA LEU A 218 27.11 18.57 -10.40
C LEU A 218 26.11 19.38 -11.25
N ILE A 219 26.17 19.20 -12.55
CA ILE A 219 25.22 19.77 -13.51
C ILE A 219 24.45 18.63 -14.15
#